data_8e93b1843707317f64e489430b6c2877
#
_entry.id   8e93b1843707317f64e489430b6c2877
#
_cell.length_a   1.000
_cell.length_b   1.000
_cell.length_c   1.000
_cell.angle_alpha   90.00
_cell.angle_beta   90.00
_cell.angle_gamma   90.00
#
_symmetry.space_group_name_H-M   'P 1'
#
loop_
_entity.id
_entity.type
_entity.pdbx_description
1 polymer ?
#
loop_
_entity_poly.entity_id
_entity_poly.type
_entity_poly.pdbx_seq_one_letter_code
_entity_poly.pdbx_strand_id
1 'polypeptide(L)'
;SSPLFCQETGVLYQYKISSGFVWKTFGKGEVLPRYEGEISTGFPEGVGILSYPFADGKTVVGEWKVGKEWNTEHYKKDGKLIGKYENGKWILKWGVLCGTLEEGTMVWFEKCYDGVESKYVGDIENMKPNGQGTYILHDGRKYVGGWKDGEEHGQGTFTFSDGKKGVGEFRENKPWNITTYDKDGNIRWKMVNGVKVENGILFRDTPRSKWEKGGEKWFRSGDDKTQAKYEGEILTGVPGGQGTITFPSGSTYVG
;
A
#
# COMPACT_ATOMS: atom_id res chain seq x y z
N SER A 1 28.84 -46.63 -6.92
CA SER A 1 27.50 -46.70 -6.24
C SER A 1 27.54 -45.76 -5.05
N SER A 2 26.90 -44.60 -5.19
CA SER A 2 26.64 -43.71 -4.06
C SER A 2 25.72 -44.44 -3.07
N PRO A 3 26.00 -44.39 -1.76
CA PRO A 3 25.08 -44.98 -0.79
C PRO A 3 23.73 -44.26 -0.95
N LEU A 4 22.66 -45.04 -1.17
CA LEU A 4 21.30 -44.57 -0.96
C LEU A 4 21.20 -44.22 0.53
N PHE A 5 21.33 -42.95 0.89
CA PHE A 5 20.89 -42.47 2.19
C PHE A 5 19.37 -42.65 2.22
N CYS A 6 18.90 -43.56 3.05
CA CYS A 6 17.47 -43.73 3.32
C CYS A 6 17.00 -42.42 3.98
N GLN A 7 16.28 -41.64 3.24
CA GLN A 7 15.64 -40.44 3.75
C GLN A 7 14.46 -40.92 4.60
N GLU A 8 14.58 -40.79 5.90
CA GLU A 8 13.51 -41.16 6.84
C GLU A 8 12.62 -39.94 7.10
N THR A 9 11.34 -40.16 7.17
CA THR A 9 10.41 -39.15 7.65
C THR A 9 10.26 -39.25 9.17
N GLY A 10 10.20 -38.13 9.85
CA GLY A 10 10.13 -38.14 11.31
C GLY A 10 9.74 -36.78 11.90
N VAL A 11 9.80 -36.74 13.22
CA VAL A 11 9.52 -35.55 14.02
C VAL A 11 10.76 -35.11 14.78
N LEU A 12 11.08 -33.83 14.66
CA LEU A 12 12.14 -33.20 15.45
C LEU A 12 11.60 -31.97 16.18
N TYR A 13 12.20 -31.66 17.31
CA TYR A 13 11.92 -30.45 18.08
C TYR A 13 13.12 -29.54 18.09
N GLN A 14 12.86 -28.25 17.87
CA GLN A 14 13.92 -27.23 17.82
C GLN A 14 14.12 -26.61 19.21
N TYR A 15 15.33 -26.70 19.73
CA TYR A 15 15.74 -26.09 20.99
C TYR A 15 16.69 -24.92 20.73
N LYS A 16 16.41 -23.79 21.37
CA LYS A 16 17.30 -22.63 21.34
C LYS A 16 18.44 -22.81 22.35
N ILE A 17 19.67 -22.64 21.91
CA ILE A 17 20.87 -22.61 22.74
C ILE A 17 21.65 -21.34 22.48
N SER A 18 22.70 -21.07 23.26
CA SER A 18 23.53 -19.84 23.13
C SER A 18 24.17 -19.68 21.76
N SER A 19 24.52 -20.80 21.08
CA SER A 19 25.16 -20.81 19.76
C SER A 19 24.18 -20.97 18.59
N GLY A 20 22.85 -20.93 18.83
CA GLY A 20 21.86 -21.09 17.76
C GLY A 20 20.73 -22.06 18.11
N PHE A 21 20.43 -23.01 17.23
CA PHE A 21 19.39 -24.02 17.43
C PHE A 21 19.95 -25.42 17.29
N VAL A 22 19.39 -26.34 18.07
CA VAL A 22 19.66 -27.77 17.99
C VAL A 22 18.36 -28.56 17.80
N TRP A 23 18.45 -29.70 17.12
CA TRP A 23 17.32 -30.58 16.83
C TRP A 23 17.38 -31.82 17.73
N LYS A 24 16.21 -32.24 18.25
CA LYS A 24 16.09 -33.44 19.09
C LYS A 24 14.83 -34.21 18.72
N THR A 25 14.88 -35.52 18.85
CA THR A 25 13.73 -36.43 18.61
C THR A 25 12.67 -36.41 19.72
N PHE A 26 12.90 -35.72 20.79
CA PHE A 26 11.98 -35.60 21.92
C PHE A 26 11.70 -34.12 22.25
N GLY A 27 10.47 -33.82 22.64
CA GLY A 27 10.03 -32.47 22.99
C GLY A 27 8.51 -32.43 23.18
N LYS A 28 8.00 -31.28 23.62
CA LYS A 28 6.55 -31.01 23.72
C LYS A 28 6.20 -30.00 22.65
N GLY A 29 5.42 -30.40 21.64
CA GLY A 29 4.98 -29.53 20.52
C GLY A 29 4.14 -28.33 20.95
N GLU A 30 3.58 -28.36 22.16
CA GLU A 30 2.83 -27.24 22.76
C GLU A 30 3.74 -26.09 23.21
N VAL A 31 5.05 -26.34 23.41
CA VAL A 31 6.02 -25.35 23.91
C VAL A 31 7.29 -25.22 23.08
N LEU A 32 7.47 -26.08 22.08
CA LEU A 32 8.67 -26.07 21.21
C LEU A 32 8.26 -26.09 19.74
N PRO A 33 9.00 -25.41 18.87
CA PRO A 33 8.81 -25.57 17.44
C PRO A 33 9.02 -27.06 17.05
N ARG A 34 8.07 -27.59 16.26
CA ARG A 34 7.99 -28.97 15.87
C ARG A 34 8.12 -29.11 14.36
N TYR A 35 9.14 -29.81 13.94
CA TYR A 35 9.37 -30.19 12.54
C TYR A 35 8.77 -31.56 12.24
N GLU A 36 8.11 -31.68 11.11
CA GLU A 36 7.66 -32.95 10.51
C GLU A 36 8.09 -33.00 9.07
N GLY A 37 8.85 -34.00 8.69
CA GLY A 37 9.34 -34.15 7.32
C GLY A 37 10.49 -35.10 7.20
N GLU A 38 11.23 -34.94 6.13
CA GLU A 38 12.40 -35.75 5.82
C GLU A 38 13.56 -35.41 6.75
N ILE A 39 14.23 -36.43 7.26
CA ILE A 39 15.32 -36.30 8.24
C ILE A 39 16.51 -37.11 7.75
N SER A 40 17.70 -36.56 7.92
CA SER A 40 18.97 -37.28 7.73
C SER A 40 19.91 -36.93 8.87
N THR A 41 20.54 -37.94 9.44
CA THR A 41 21.57 -37.80 10.51
C THR A 41 21.10 -36.94 11.70
N GLY A 42 19.77 -36.95 12.02
CA GLY A 42 19.18 -36.19 13.11
C GLY A 42 18.88 -34.72 12.81
N PHE A 43 18.93 -34.33 11.55
CA PHE A 43 18.61 -32.97 11.09
C PHE A 43 17.49 -32.98 10.05
N PRO A 44 16.67 -31.91 9.95
CA PRO A 44 15.83 -31.65 8.79
C PRO A 44 16.64 -31.70 7.49
N GLU A 45 16.20 -32.52 6.55
CA GLU A 45 16.81 -32.69 5.25
C GLU A 45 15.73 -33.04 4.23
N GLY A 46 15.65 -32.31 3.09
CA GLY A 46 14.56 -32.45 2.14
C GLY A 46 13.29 -31.74 2.55
N VAL A 47 12.12 -32.26 2.21
CA VAL A 47 10.84 -31.55 2.39
C VAL A 47 10.29 -31.74 3.80
N GLY A 48 9.80 -30.64 4.40
CA GLY A 48 9.18 -30.67 5.72
C GLY A 48 8.47 -29.41 6.13
N ILE A 49 7.82 -29.49 7.30
CA ILE A 49 7.03 -28.42 7.90
C ILE A 49 7.54 -28.18 9.32
N LEU A 50 7.88 -26.94 9.64
CA LEU A 50 8.20 -26.48 10.99
C LEU A 50 7.06 -25.61 11.50
N SER A 51 6.40 -26.04 12.56
CA SER A 51 5.30 -25.34 13.19
C SER A 51 5.72 -24.74 14.53
N TYR A 52 5.41 -23.46 14.75
CA TYR A 52 5.66 -22.74 15.99
C TYR A 52 4.40 -22.71 16.86
N PRO A 53 4.46 -23.19 18.12
CA PRO A 53 3.27 -23.29 18.97
C PRO A 53 2.84 -21.97 19.60
N PHE A 54 3.68 -20.91 19.54
CA PHE A 54 3.44 -19.65 20.23
C PHE A 54 2.58 -18.67 19.45
N ALA A 55 2.25 -17.54 20.10
CA ALA A 55 1.20 -16.56 19.80
C ALA A 55 0.89 -16.23 18.34
N ASP A 56 1.83 -16.31 17.45
CA ASP A 56 1.68 -16.04 16.02
C ASP A 56 1.42 -17.26 15.16
N GLY A 57 1.55 -18.50 15.74
CA GLY A 57 1.22 -19.75 15.02
C GLY A 57 1.93 -19.84 13.66
N LYS A 58 3.16 -19.35 13.58
CA LYS A 58 3.96 -19.31 12.34
C LYS A 58 4.22 -20.76 11.87
N THR A 59 4.14 -20.94 10.55
CA THR A 59 4.47 -22.21 9.89
C THR A 59 5.53 -21.95 8.81
N VAL A 60 6.47 -22.87 8.69
CA VAL A 60 7.52 -22.86 7.67
C VAL A 60 7.43 -24.16 6.88
N VAL A 61 7.28 -24.06 5.56
CA VAL A 61 7.06 -25.20 4.67
C VAL A 61 8.08 -25.18 3.56
N GLY A 62 8.69 -26.30 3.22
CA GLY A 62 9.57 -26.41 2.05
C GLY A 62 10.78 -27.28 2.28
N GLU A 63 11.86 -26.99 1.54
CA GLU A 63 13.09 -27.78 1.55
C GLU A 63 14.09 -27.31 2.60
N TRP A 64 14.74 -28.30 3.23
CA TRP A 64 15.76 -28.12 4.26
C TRP A 64 17.06 -28.77 3.85
N LYS A 65 18.19 -28.20 4.26
CA LYS A 65 19.52 -28.79 4.09
C LYS A 65 20.30 -28.70 5.39
N VAL A 66 20.69 -29.84 5.91
CA VAL A 66 21.50 -29.98 7.14
C VAL A 66 20.92 -29.12 8.28
N GLY A 67 19.62 -29.29 8.53
CA GLY A 67 18.91 -28.56 9.59
C GLY A 67 18.67 -27.06 9.35
N LYS A 68 18.98 -26.55 8.18
CA LYS A 68 18.78 -25.15 7.78
C LYS A 68 17.74 -25.04 6.68
N GLU A 69 16.98 -23.95 6.71
CA GLU A 69 16.04 -23.60 5.66
C GLU A 69 16.79 -23.33 4.34
N TRP A 70 16.30 -23.92 3.24
CA TRP A 70 16.92 -23.79 1.94
C TRP A 70 15.98 -23.19 0.89
N ASN A 71 14.86 -23.86 0.59
CA ASN A 71 13.77 -23.34 -0.21
C ASN A 71 12.50 -23.50 0.61
N THR A 72 12.21 -22.55 1.51
CA THR A 72 11.07 -22.61 2.43
C THR A 72 10.24 -21.35 2.34
N GLU A 73 8.96 -21.47 2.65
CA GLU A 73 8.00 -20.38 2.77
C GLU A 73 7.51 -20.25 4.20
N HIS A 74 7.43 -19.01 4.69
CA HIS A 74 7.03 -18.67 6.05
C HIS A 74 5.63 -18.05 6.04
N TYR A 75 4.72 -18.66 6.78
CA TYR A 75 3.34 -18.21 6.86
C TYR A 75 2.97 -17.80 8.29
N LYS A 76 2.12 -16.78 8.42
CA LYS A 76 1.39 -16.49 9.66
C LYS A 76 0.28 -17.52 9.86
N LYS A 77 -0.32 -17.49 11.08
CA LYS A 77 -1.48 -18.32 11.44
C LYS A 77 -2.69 -18.13 10.52
N ASP A 78 -2.87 -16.92 9.96
CA ASP A 78 -3.92 -16.59 9.00
C ASP A 78 -3.61 -17.02 7.56
N GLY A 79 -2.49 -17.72 7.32
CA GLY A 79 -2.05 -18.17 6.02
C GLY A 79 -1.31 -17.12 5.19
N LYS A 80 -1.08 -15.92 5.72
CA LYS A 80 -0.37 -14.88 4.98
C LYS A 80 1.13 -15.19 4.87
N LEU A 81 1.68 -15.16 3.65
CA LEU A 81 3.11 -15.31 3.38
C LEU A 81 3.89 -14.11 3.94
N ILE A 82 4.85 -14.38 4.82
CA ILE A 82 5.73 -13.35 5.41
C ILE A 82 6.98 -13.16 4.55
N GLY A 83 7.54 -14.27 4.09
CA GLY A 83 8.77 -14.31 3.31
C GLY A 83 9.15 -15.74 2.99
N LYS A 84 10.27 -15.90 2.29
CA LYS A 84 10.76 -17.21 1.88
C LYS A 84 12.27 -17.26 1.90
N TYR A 85 12.82 -18.47 2.03
CA TYR A 85 14.20 -18.75 1.65
C TYR A 85 14.22 -19.27 0.20
N GLU A 86 15.11 -18.72 -0.60
CA GLU A 86 15.49 -19.25 -1.91
C GLU A 86 17.00 -19.53 -1.91
N ASN A 87 17.38 -20.78 -2.10
CA ASN A 87 18.80 -21.22 -2.05
C ASN A 87 19.51 -20.76 -0.76
N GLY A 88 18.82 -20.83 0.37
CA GLY A 88 19.32 -20.42 1.69
C GLY A 88 19.39 -18.90 1.94
N LYS A 89 18.88 -18.07 1.02
CA LYS A 89 18.79 -16.61 1.19
C LYS A 89 17.38 -16.17 1.52
N TRP A 90 17.23 -15.38 2.59
CA TRP A 90 15.94 -14.82 3.01
C TRP A 90 15.45 -13.71 2.08
N ILE A 91 14.19 -13.77 1.70
CA ILE A 91 13.46 -12.78 0.90
C ILE A 91 12.18 -12.40 1.64
N LEU A 92 12.10 -11.15 2.10
CA LEU A 92 10.92 -10.62 2.77
C LEU A 92 9.79 -10.37 1.77
N LYS A 93 8.58 -10.86 2.08
CA LYS A 93 7.39 -10.69 1.24
C LYS A 93 6.28 -9.88 1.93
N TRP A 94 6.30 -9.81 3.24
CA TRP A 94 5.39 -8.99 4.05
C TRP A 94 6.05 -8.60 5.36
N GLY A 95 5.85 -7.36 5.79
CA GLY A 95 6.40 -6.93 7.07
C GLY A 95 6.35 -5.42 7.26
N VAL A 96 7.29 -4.94 8.06
CA VAL A 96 7.48 -3.53 8.36
C VAL A 96 8.71 -3.02 7.65
N LEU A 97 8.58 -1.92 6.92
CA LEU A 97 9.69 -1.12 6.42
C LEU A 97 9.59 0.29 7.00
N CYS A 98 10.73 0.91 7.21
CA CYS A 98 10.80 2.33 7.47
C CYS A 98 11.24 3.08 6.22
N GLY A 99 10.69 4.28 6.02
CA GLY A 99 11.00 5.12 4.89
C GLY A 99 11.56 6.47 5.34
N THR A 100 12.61 6.91 4.67
CA THR A 100 13.15 8.26 4.75
C THR A 100 13.32 8.85 3.37
N LEU A 101 13.29 10.18 3.29
CA LEU A 101 13.51 10.88 2.03
C LEU A 101 14.98 11.32 1.97
N GLU A 102 15.74 10.74 1.07
CA GLU A 102 17.13 11.08 0.82
C GLU A 102 17.26 11.69 -0.59
N GLU A 103 17.72 12.92 -0.68
CA GLU A 103 17.88 13.66 -1.96
C GLU A 103 16.64 13.61 -2.88
N GLY A 104 15.44 13.64 -2.27
CA GLY A 104 14.17 13.59 -3.01
C GLY A 104 13.70 12.18 -3.40
N THR A 105 14.45 11.14 -3.04
CA THR A 105 14.09 9.73 -3.30
C THR A 105 13.73 9.04 -2.00
N MET A 106 12.64 8.26 -2.00
CA MET A 106 12.25 7.44 -0.84
C MET A 106 13.16 6.22 -0.73
N VAL A 107 13.86 6.10 0.40
CA VAL A 107 14.71 4.95 0.76
C VAL A 107 13.99 4.11 1.81
N TRP A 108 13.97 2.79 1.62
CA TRP A 108 13.28 1.83 2.48
C TRP A 108 14.26 0.89 3.18
N PHE A 109 14.02 0.60 4.47
CA PHE A 109 14.87 -0.28 5.28
C PHE A 109 14.07 -1.03 6.36
N GLU A 110 14.58 -2.21 6.80
CA GLU A 110 13.90 -3.09 7.77
C GLU A 110 14.04 -2.62 9.23
N LYS A 111 15.12 -1.92 9.57
CA LYS A 111 15.38 -1.50 10.95
C LYS A 111 14.87 -0.08 11.15
N CYS A 112 13.80 0.04 11.91
CA CYS A 112 13.20 1.32 12.28
C CYS A 112 13.77 1.81 13.62
N TYR A 113 14.13 3.09 13.68
CA TYR A 113 14.48 3.75 14.94
C TYR A 113 13.24 4.44 15.50
N ASP A 114 12.94 4.21 16.77
CA ASP A 114 11.70 4.71 17.37
C ASP A 114 11.62 6.25 17.38
N GLY A 115 10.54 6.77 16.84
CA GLY A 115 10.09 8.17 16.98
C GLY A 115 10.48 9.15 15.88
N VAL A 116 11.25 8.76 14.86
CA VAL A 116 11.74 9.70 13.84
C VAL A 116 11.29 9.32 12.42
N GLU A 117 10.92 8.07 12.18
CA GLU A 117 10.72 7.54 10.84
C GLU A 117 9.27 7.21 10.55
N SER A 118 8.90 7.36 9.30
CA SER A 118 7.62 6.90 8.80
C SER A 118 7.65 5.39 8.60
N LYS A 119 6.54 4.70 8.95
CA LYS A 119 6.45 3.23 8.98
C LYS A 119 5.48 2.71 7.92
N TYR A 120 5.93 1.79 7.12
CA TYR A 120 5.11 0.99 6.23
C TYR A 120 4.86 -0.39 6.82
N VAL A 121 3.64 -0.90 6.68
CA VAL A 121 3.28 -2.28 7.01
C VAL A 121 2.47 -2.85 5.85
N GLY A 122 2.96 -3.89 5.21
CA GLY A 122 2.28 -4.42 4.04
C GLY A 122 3.08 -5.42 3.24
N ASP A 123 2.68 -5.57 1.98
CA ASP A 123 3.34 -6.46 1.02
C ASP A 123 4.64 -5.81 0.52
N ILE A 124 5.69 -6.61 0.41
CA ILE A 124 7.06 -6.16 0.10
C ILE A 124 7.61 -6.97 -1.06
N GLU A 125 8.26 -6.28 -1.99
CA GLU A 125 9.07 -6.90 -3.03
C GLU A 125 10.36 -6.11 -3.24
N ASN A 126 11.49 -6.82 -3.35
CA ASN A 126 12.82 -6.21 -3.52
C ASN A 126 13.09 -5.08 -2.50
N MET A 127 12.72 -5.31 -1.23
CA MET A 127 12.87 -4.34 -0.13
C MET A 127 12.11 -3.02 -0.34
N LYS A 128 11.03 -3.04 -1.12
CA LYS A 128 10.15 -1.91 -1.35
C LYS A 128 8.69 -2.30 -1.11
N PRO A 129 7.82 -1.37 -0.67
CA PRO A 129 6.38 -1.55 -0.72
C PRO A 129 5.91 -1.98 -2.11
N ASN A 130 5.17 -3.10 -2.21
CA ASN A 130 4.64 -3.59 -3.49
C ASN A 130 3.45 -4.51 -3.22
N GLY A 131 2.25 -4.11 -3.60
CA GLY A 131 0.99 -4.79 -3.27
C GLY A 131 0.11 -3.93 -2.38
N GLN A 132 -0.43 -4.47 -1.29
CA GLN A 132 -1.29 -3.73 -0.36
C GLN A 132 -0.54 -3.36 0.91
N GLY A 133 -0.74 -2.14 1.39
CA GLY A 133 -0.07 -1.71 2.61
C GLY A 133 -0.62 -0.45 3.26
N THR A 134 -0.13 -0.22 4.46
CA THR A 134 -0.39 0.97 5.26
C THR A 134 0.92 1.69 5.52
N TYR A 135 0.98 2.96 5.21
CA TYR A 135 2.09 3.84 5.52
C TYR A 135 1.64 4.93 6.48
N ILE A 136 2.34 5.06 7.58
CA ILE A 136 2.07 6.06 8.62
C ILE A 136 3.29 6.98 8.67
N LEU A 137 3.07 8.24 8.33
CA LEU A 137 4.10 9.26 8.38
C LEU A 137 4.29 9.71 9.83
N HIS A 138 5.50 10.18 10.15
CA HIS A 138 5.85 10.68 11.48
C HIS A 138 4.97 11.84 11.99
N ASP A 139 4.34 12.59 11.07
CA ASP A 139 3.43 13.71 11.38
C ASP A 139 1.95 13.27 11.54
N GLY A 140 1.68 11.96 11.56
CA GLY A 140 0.36 11.37 11.75
C GLY A 140 -0.47 11.23 10.49
N ARG A 141 0.00 11.69 9.32
CA ARG A 141 -0.64 11.37 8.04
C ARG A 141 -0.56 9.87 7.77
N LYS A 142 -1.52 9.35 7.03
CA LYS A 142 -1.61 7.91 6.77
C LYS A 142 -2.08 7.64 5.34
N TYR A 143 -1.42 6.73 4.65
CA TYR A 143 -1.92 6.13 3.42
C TYR A 143 -2.26 4.65 3.63
N VAL A 144 -3.38 4.20 3.10
CA VAL A 144 -3.80 2.80 3.05
C VAL A 144 -4.22 2.48 1.64
N GLY A 145 -3.57 1.55 0.99
CA GLY A 145 -3.89 1.24 -0.40
C GLY A 145 -2.83 0.43 -1.13
N GLY A 146 -2.89 0.52 -2.45
CA GLY A 146 -1.97 -0.14 -3.35
C GLY A 146 -0.62 0.54 -3.42
N TRP A 147 0.41 -0.27 -3.65
CA TRP A 147 1.80 0.13 -3.78
C TRP A 147 2.46 -0.55 -4.97
N LYS A 148 3.36 0.14 -5.62
CA LYS A 148 4.17 -0.40 -6.71
C LYS A 148 5.59 0.19 -6.65
N ASP A 149 6.60 -0.67 -6.57
CA ASP A 149 8.02 -0.29 -6.58
C ASP A 149 8.42 0.76 -5.51
N GLY A 150 7.69 0.79 -4.37
CA GLY A 150 7.91 1.74 -3.28
C GLY A 150 7.06 3.00 -3.35
N GLU A 151 6.15 3.11 -4.31
CA GLU A 151 5.29 4.28 -4.54
C GLU A 151 3.81 3.95 -4.34
N GLU A 152 3.04 4.93 -3.83
CA GLU A 152 1.58 4.85 -3.75
C GLU A 152 1.00 4.68 -5.16
N HIS A 153 0.24 3.60 -5.39
CA HIS A 153 -0.28 3.25 -6.70
C HIS A 153 -1.60 2.49 -6.63
N GLY A 154 -2.51 2.75 -7.58
CA GLY A 154 -3.83 2.11 -7.60
C GLY A 154 -4.79 2.72 -6.60
N GLN A 155 -5.76 1.93 -6.11
CA GLN A 155 -6.76 2.43 -5.17
C GLN A 155 -6.19 2.61 -3.77
N GLY A 156 -6.53 3.73 -3.14
CA GLY A 156 -6.06 4.04 -1.80
C GLY A 156 -6.85 5.14 -1.09
N THR A 157 -6.54 5.29 0.18
CA THR A 157 -7.05 6.35 1.04
C THR A 157 -5.88 7.05 1.72
N PHE A 158 -5.71 8.32 1.45
CA PHE A 158 -4.79 9.19 2.15
C PHE A 158 -5.56 9.97 3.22
N THR A 159 -5.13 9.89 4.47
CA THR A 159 -5.72 10.61 5.60
C THR A 159 -4.72 11.65 6.10
N PHE A 160 -5.14 12.89 6.16
CA PHE A 160 -4.35 14.00 6.70
C PHE A 160 -4.44 14.02 8.24
N SER A 161 -3.46 14.67 8.90
CA SER A 161 -3.44 14.82 10.35
C SER A 161 -4.65 15.55 10.94
N ASP A 162 -5.32 16.40 10.15
CA ASP A 162 -6.55 17.11 10.51
C ASP A 162 -7.84 16.31 10.28
N GLY A 163 -7.72 15.03 9.87
CA GLY A 163 -8.84 14.11 9.63
C GLY A 163 -9.48 14.19 8.24
N LYS A 164 -9.06 15.11 7.40
CA LYS A 164 -9.46 15.11 5.98
C LYS A 164 -8.97 13.85 5.27
N LYS A 165 -9.66 13.44 4.19
CA LYS A 165 -9.31 12.22 3.44
C LYS A 165 -9.33 12.48 1.94
N GLY A 166 -8.44 11.80 1.22
CA GLY A 166 -8.49 11.65 -0.22
C GLY A 166 -8.66 10.16 -0.54
N VAL A 167 -9.71 9.79 -1.27
CA VAL A 167 -10.04 8.39 -1.60
C VAL A 167 -10.12 8.23 -3.10
N GLY A 168 -9.46 7.22 -3.64
CA GLY A 168 -9.49 6.89 -5.06
C GLY A 168 -8.15 6.39 -5.59
N GLU A 169 -7.86 6.69 -6.85
CA GLU A 169 -6.69 6.23 -7.56
C GLU A 169 -5.48 7.14 -7.33
N PHE A 170 -4.34 6.52 -7.05
CA PHE A 170 -3.03 7.16 -6.95
C PHE A 170 -2.09 6.59 -8.03
N ARG A 171 -1.15 7.38 -8.50
CA ARG A 171 -0.10 6.98 -9.45
C ARG A 171 1.21 7.67 -9.11
N GLU A 172 2.26 6.89 -8.89
CA GLU A 172 3.62 7.42 -8.63
C GLU A 172 3.63 8.48 -7.51
N ASN A 173 3.06 8.12 -6.36
CA ASN A 173 2.89 9.01 -5.17
C ASN A 173 2.01 10.25 -5.42
N LYS A 174 1.24 10.29 -6.50
CA LYS A 174 0.38 11.43 -6.83
C LYS A 174 -1.09 11.02 -6.87
N PRO A 175 -2.00 11.82 -6.33
CA PRO A 175 -3.42 11.62 -6.53
C PRO A 175 -3.76 11.77 -8.02
N TRP A 176 -4.49 10.79 -8.57
CA TRP A 176 -4.86 10.76 -9.99
C TRP A 176 -6.36 10.94 -10.21
N ASN A 177 -7.17 10.03 -9.67
CA ASN A 177 -8.63 10.13 -9.68
C ASN A 177 -9.11 9.96 -8.25
N ILE A 178 -9.18 11.03 -7.46
CA ILE A 178 -9.59 10.99 -6.05
C ILE A 178 -10.75 11.93 -5.77
N THR A 179 -11.55 11.58 -4.76
CA THR A 179 -12.49 12.48 -4.11
C THR A 179 -11.94 12.83 -2.73
N THR A 180 -11.90 14.11 -2.39
CA THR A 180 -11.48 14.58 -1.07
C THR A 180 -12.67 14.96 -0.22
N TYR A 181 -12.53 14.62 1.05
CA TYR A 181 -13.57 14.84 2.07
C TYR A 181 -13.01 15.67 3.22
N ASP A 182 -13.85 16.47 3.84
CA ASP A 182 -13.54 17.08 5.14
C ASP A 182 -13.68 16.04 6.27
N LYS A 183 -13.38 16.45 7.51
CA LYS A 183 -13.50 15.59 8.71
C LYS A 183 -14.93 15.10 8.97
N ASP A 184 -15.95 15.80 8.47
CA ASP A 184 -17.37 15.51 8.65
C ASP A 184 -17.92 14.64 7.50
N GLY A 185 -17.09 14.32 6.51
CA GLY A 185 -17.40 13.45 5.37
C GLY A 185 -17.99 14.18 4.16
N ASN A 186 -18.03 15.52 4.16
CA ASN A 186 -18.52 16.27 3.01
C ASN A 186 -17.46 16.37 1.92
N ILE A 187 -17.87 16.26 0.66
CA ILE A 187 -16.98 16.39 -0.49
C ILE A 187 -16.47 17.84 -0.58
N ARG A 188 -15.16 18.01 -0.68
CA ARG A 188 -14.53 19.30 -0.86
C ARG A 188 -14.14 19.58 -2.31
N TRP A 189 -13.49 18.66 -2.93
CA TRP A 189 -13.07 18.72 -4.33
C TRP A 189 -12.69 17.33 -4.83
N LYS A 190 -12.60 17.20 -6.15
CA LYS A 190 -12.17 15.97 -6.81
C LYS A 190 -10.89 16.24 -7.60
N MET A 191 -10.14 15.18 -7.87
CA MET A 191 -9.10 15.16 -8.88
C MET A 191 -9.50 14.17 -9.97
N VAL A 192 -9.40 14.58 -11.23
CA VAL A 192 -9.70 13.77 -12.39
C VAL A 192 -8.51 13.83 -13.33
N ASN A 193 -7.91 12.67 -13.62
CA ASN A 193 -6.69 12.55 -14.43
C ASN A 193 -5.56 13.50 -13.98
N GLY A 194 -5.37 13.61 -12.65
CA GLY A 194 -4.34 14.47 -12.06
C GLY A 194 -4.68 15.97 -12.05
N VAL A 195 -5.87 16.36 -12.49
CA VAL A 195 -6.31 17.76 -12.50
C VAL A 195 -7.37 17.99 -11.44
N LYS A 196 -7.20 19.02 -10.62
CA LYS A 196 -8.17 19.38 -9.56
C LYS A 196 -9.44 19.94 -10.16
N VAL A 197 -10.57 19.35 -9.76
CA VAL A 197 -11.93 19.81 -10.08
C VAL A 197 -12.54 20.38 -8.81
N GLU A 198 -13.05 21.61 -8.88
CA GLU A 198 -13.71 22.28 -7.78
C GLU A 198 -15.18 22.50 -8.14
N ASN A 199 -16.08 22.37 -7.17
CA ASN A 199 -17.43 22.86 -7.34
C ASN A 199 -17.45 24.35 -7.05
N GLY A 200 -18.14 25.10 -7.87
CA GLY A 200 -18.20 26.55 -7.69
C GLY A 200 -19.12 27.26 -8.69
N ILE A 201 -19.04 28.56 -8.62
CA ILE A 201 -19.80 29.47 -9.48
C ILE A 201 -18.80 30.21 -10.38
N LEU A 202 -19.09 30.26 -11.64
CA LEU A 202 -18.39 31.09 -12.62
C LEU A 202 -19.37 31.95 -13.40
N PHE A 203 -18.92 33.12 -13.79
CA PHE A 203 -19.66 34.04 -14.65
C PHE A 203 -18.95 34.15 -15.98
N ARG A 204 -19.70 34.04 -17.07
CA ARG A 204 -19.17 34.13 -18.42
C ARG A 204 -19.16 35.58 -18.90
N ASP A 205 -18.03 36.05 -19.36
CA ASP A 205 -17.97 37.34 -20.05
C ASP A 205 -18.78 37.26 -21.35
N THR A 206 -19.66 38.24 -21.56
CA THR A 206 -20.39 38.36 -22.81
C THR A 206 -19.49 39.06 -23.83
N PRO A 207 -19.12 38.43 -24.95
CA PRO A 207 -18.36 39.11 -25.99
C PRO A 207 -19.12 40.36 -26.45
N ARG A 208 -18.46 41.49 -26.43
CA ARG A 208 -19.03 42.76 -26.89
C ARG A 208 -19.33 42.76 -28.39
N SER A 209 -18.77 41.80 -29.15
CA SER A 209 -19.10 41.61 -30.57
C SER A 209 -18.82 40.15 -30.98
N LYS A 210 -19.56 39.68 -31.99
CA LYS A 210 -19.38 38.36 -32.63
C LYS A 210 -17.97 38.16 -33.28
N TRP A 211 -17.12 39.16 -33.27
CA TRP A 211 -15.85 39.20 -34.01
C TRP A 211 -14.61 39.31 -33.08
N GLU A 212 -14.79 39.40 -31.78
CA GLU A 212 -13.64 39.36 -30.87
C GLU A 212 -13.02 37.97 -30.87
N LYS A 213 -11.82 37.84 -31.42
CA LYS A 213 -10.96 36.67 -31.41
C LYS A 213 -10.41 36.43 -29.99
N GLY A 214 -11.25 36.04 -29.07
CA GLY A 214 -10.84 35.64 -27.73
C GLY A 214 -11.90 34.67 -27.25
N GLY A 215 -11.51 33.43 -26.92
CA GLY A 215 -12.44 32.44 -26.41
C GLY A 215 -13.22 32.95 -25.21
N GLU A 216 -14.34 32.30 -24.88
CA GLU A 216 -15.14 32.60 -23.70
C GLU A 216 -14.29 32.65 -22.44
N LYS A 217 -14.39 33.76 -21.71
CA LYS A 217 -13.67 33.92 -20.43
C LYS A 217 -14.63 33.75 -19.28
N TRP A 218 -14.21 33.02 -18.27
CA TRP A 218 -14.96 32.74 -17.06
C TRP A 218 -14.30 33.37 -15.85
N PHE A 219 -15.09 33.95 -14.94
CA PHE A 219 -14.63 34.66 -13.76
C PHE A 219 -15.35 34.15 -12.51
N ARG A 220 -14.70 34.18 -11.35
CA ARG A 220 -15.29 33.76 -10.07
C ARG A 220 -16.24 34.80 -9.48
N SER A 221 -16.30 35.99 -10.03
CA SER A 221 -17.23 37.05 -9.64
C SER A 221 -17.88 37.66 -10.86
N GLY A 222 -19.14 37.98 -10.79
CA GLY A 222 -19.92 38.57 -11.88
C GLY A 222 -21.33 38.92 -11.44
N ASP A 223 -22.15 39.40 -12.40
CA ASP A 223 -23.56 39.78 -12.21
C ASP A 223 -24.45 38.84 -13.03
N ASP A 224 -25.28 38.07 -12.34
CA ASP A 224 -26.21 37.09 -12.96
C ASP A 224 -27.33 37.75 -13.76
N LYS A 225 -27.56 39.04 -13.58
CA LYS A 225 -28.54 39.84 -14.38
C LYS A 225 -28.03 40.17 -15.78
N THR A 226 -26.71 40.20 -15.95
CA THR A 226 -26.08 40.64 -17.21
C THR A 226 -25.15 39.58 -17.82
N GLN A 227 -24.74 38.59 -17.05
CA GLN A 227 -23.80 37.54 -17.45
C GLN A 227 -24.42 36.16 -17.27
N ALA A 228 -24.05 35.22 -18.13
CA ALA A 228 -24.40 33.84 -17.90
C ALA A 228 -23.63 33.28 -16.68
N LYS A 229 -24.34 32.65 -15.76
CA LYS A 229 -23.81 32.04 -14.53
C LYS A 229 -23.73 30.53 -14.69
N TYR A 230 -22.54 29.96 -14.42
CA TYR A 230 -22.34 28.53 -14.31
C TYR A 230 -22.24 28.13 -12.85
N GLU A 231 -22.95 27.09 -12.45
CA GLU A 231 -22.87 26.43 -11.15
C GLU A 231 -22.59 24.95 -11.35
N GLY A 232 -21.41 24.49 -10.91
CA GLY A 232 -21.02 23.11 -11.16
C GLY A 232 -19.52 22.84 -11.00
N GLU A 233 -19.07 21.79 -11.66
CA GLU A 233 -17.68 21.35 -11.62
C GLU A 233 -16.80 22.29 -12.46
N ILE A 234 -15.70 22.76 -11.87
CA ILE A 234 -14.75 23.71 -12.47
C ILE A 234 -13.41 22.98 -12.63
N LEU A 235 -12.90 22.96 -13.86
CA LEU A 235 -11.60 22.40 -14.20
C LEU A 235 -10.69 23.51 -14.73
N THR A 236 -9.57 23.72 -14.07
CA THR A 236 -8.60 24.79 -14.45
C THR A 236 -9.21 26.18 -14.66
N GLY A 237 -10.25 26.51 -13.87
CA GLY A 237 -10.90 27.82 -13.90
C GLY A 237 -12.00 28.00 -14.96
N VAL A 238 -12.38 26.93 -15.65
CA VAL A 238 -13.50 26.92 -16.62
C VAL A 238 -14.51 25.80 -16.25
N PRO A 239 -15.77 25.86 -16.73
CA PRO A 239 -16.68 24.73 -16.63
C PRO A 239 -16.05 23.46 -17.19
N GLY A 240 -16.03 22.37 -16.39
CA GLY A 240 -15.26 21.19 -16.77
C GLY A 240 -15.84 19.85 -16.33
N GLY A 241 -17.14 19.79 -16.16
CA GLY A 241 -17.89 18.59 -15.75
C GLY A 241 -19.35 18.88 -15.60
N GLN A 242 -20.02 18.19 -14.69
CA GLN A 242 -21.47 18.37 -14.47
C GLN A 242 -21.79 19.73 -13.90
N GLY A 243 -22.77 20.41 -14.48
CA GLY A 243 -23.18 21.72 -13.99
C GLY A 243 -24.38 22.30 -14.71
N THR A 244 -24.78 23.48 -14.28
CA THR A 244 -25.91 24.25 -14.85
C THR A 244 -25.44 25.62 -15.27
N ILE A 245 -25.71 25.99 -16.51
CA ILE A 245 -25.56 27.36 -16.99
C ILE A 245 -26.95 28.02 -16.95
N THR A 246 -27.04 29.16 -16.27
CA THR A 246 -28.24 30.02 -16.25
C THR A 246 -27.90 31.30 -17.00
N PHE A 247 -28.70 31.64 -18.00
CA PHE A 247 -28.55 32.87 -18.76
C PHE A 247 -29.36 34.00 -18.15
N PRO A 248 -29.03 35.29 -18.42
CA PRO A 248 -29.81 36.45 -17.96
C PRO A 248 -31.27 36.44 -18.39
N SER A 249 -31.59 35.72 -19.46
CA SER A 249 -32.99 35.50 -19.92
C SER A 249 -33.79 34.56 -19.02
N GLY A 250 -33.13 33.89 -18.04
CA GLY A 250 -33.74 32.86 -17.20
C GLY A 250 -33.71 31.47 -17.81
N SER A 251 -33.24 31.30 -19.05
CA SER A 251 -33.04 29.97 -19.65
C SER A 251 -31.87 29.25 -19.02
N THR A 252 -31.96 27.93 -18.89
CA THR A 252 -30.91 27.06 -18.28
C THR A 252 -30.48 25.96 -19.24
N TYR A 253 -29.22 25.56 -19.10
CA TYR A 253 -28.65 24.36 -19.71
C TYR A 253 -27.99 23.52 -18.62
N VAL A 254 -28.27 22.22 -18.60
CA VAL A 254 -27.70 21.24 -17.65
C VAL A 254 -26.90 20.22 -18.47
N GLY A 255 -25.65 19.96 -18.06
CA GLY A 255 -24.79 19.02 -18.77
C GLY A 255 -23.57 18.63 -17.97
#